data_c1fc4aa5c6e446f16f74a0179418e420
#
_entry.id   c1fc4aa5c6e446f16f74a0179418e420
#
_cell.length_a   1.000
_cell.length_b   1.000
_cell.length_c   1.000
_cell.angle_alpha   90.00
_cell.angle_beta   90.00
_cell.angle_gamma   90.00
#
_symmetry.space_group_name_H-M   'P 1'
#
loop_
_entity.id
_entity.type
_entity.pdbx_description
1 polymer ?
#
loop_
_entity_poly.entity_id
_entity_poly.type
_entity_poly.pdbx_seq_one_letter_code
_entity_poly.pdbx_strand_id
1 'polypeptide(L)'
;MKAPISWLQDFVKIDIPAEALADKLVHAGFEVEEIIREADAIKNVVTGRVLAMERHPNSDHLWICQINVKTATLQIVTGAQNVQVGDIVPVALDGAVLPDGKRIFNGELRGVKSLGMLCGGSELGLTDADYEGADVDGILILKPDTKVGVDINEILGRTDVILDVSVTANRPDCNSIWGIAREVGAVLHKTVKAPVTSYTATPERIFNLLDVQVADADLCPRYMAKAVKNIKICESPKIIKDRLRAVGIKPINNIVDITNYILIELGQPMHAFDYEKIAGHRIVVRRAEEGETITTLDNTTHNLDNDVLVLSLIHI
;
A
#
# COMPACT_ATOMS: atom_id res chain seq x y z
N MET A 1 0.71 -5.23 -14.67
CA MET A 1 1.67 -5.16 -13.54
C MET A 1 1.89 -3.70 -13.18
N LYS A 2 1.40 -3.29 -12.03
CA LYS A 2 1.62 -1.93 -11.55
C LYS A 2 3.06 -1.74 -11.10
N ALA A 3 3.78 -0.80 -11.70
CA ALA A 3 5.19 -0.51 -11.44
C ALA A 3 5.38 0.95 -11.04
N PRO A 4 5.40 1.26 -9.72
CA PRO A 4 5.68 2.60 -9.23
C PRO A 4 7.08 3.05 -9.63
N ILE A 5 7.21 4.25 -10.20
CA ILE A 5 8.49 4.77 -10.68
C ILE A 5 9.48 4.93 -9.53
N SER A 6 9.03 5.36 -8.36
CA SER A 6 9.90 5.47 -7.19
C SER A 6 10.51 4.12 -6.78
N TRP A 7 9.75 3.02 -6.93
CA TRP A 7 10.25 1.69 -6.61
C TRP A 7 11.23 1.18 -7.67
N LEU A 8 10.95 1.42 -8.95
CA LEU A 8 11.90 1.12 -10.04
C LEU A 8 13.23 1.84 -9.85
N GLN A 9 13.20 3.07 -9.31
CA GLN A 9 14.41 3.89 -9.08
C GLN A 9 15.36 3.33 -8.00
N ASP A 10 14.92 2.39 -7.18
CA ASP A 10 15.84 1.65 -6.30
C ASP A 10 16.86 0.84 -7.11
N PHE A 11 16.46 0.38 -8.28
CA PHE A 11 17.24 -0.52 -9.12
C PHE A 11 17.87 0.15 -10.34
N VAL A 12 17.20 1.14 -10.93
CA VAL A 12 17.65 1.78 -12.16
C VAL A 12 17.40 3.29 -12.11
N LYS A 13 18.36 4.07 -12.58
CA LYS A 13 18.19 5.52 -12.67
C LYS A 13 17.21 5.88 -13.79
N ILE A 14 16.09 6.53 -13.43
CA ILE A 14 15.10 7.06 -14.36
C ILE A 14 15.18 8.59 -14.31
N ASP A 15 15.65 9.21 -15.39
CA ASP A 15 15.88 10.64 -15.52
C ASP A 15 15.10 11.24 -16.70
N ILE A 16 14.00 10.58 -17.10
CA ILE A 16 13.06 11.04 -18.13
C ILE A 16 11.63 11.04 -17.59
N PRO A 17 10.71 11.81 -18.21
CA PRO A 17 9.29 11.79 -17.84
C PRO A 17 8.65 10.41 -18.00
N ALA A 18 7.59 10.16 -17.24
CA ALA A 18 6.88 8.87 -17.23
C ALA A 18 6.32 8.52 -18.64
N GLU A 19 5.81 9.49 -19.36
CA GLU A 19 5.32 9.33 -20.72
C GLU A 19 6.42 8.85 -21.68
N ALA A 20 7.58 9.48 -21.62
CA ALA A 20 8.71 9.10 -22.45
C ALA A 20 9.25 7.71 -22.08
N LEU A 21 9.15 7.30 -20.81
CA LEU A 21 9.49 5.95 -20.39
C LEU A 21 8.47 4.94 -20.90
N ALA A 22 7.18 5.24 -20.77
CA ALA A 22 6.10 4.40 -21.31
C ALA A 22 6.26 4.18 -22.82
N ASP A 23 6.51 5.24 -23.58
CA ASP A 23 6.75 5.14 -25.05
C ASP A 23 7.93 4.20 -25.36
N LYS A 24 9.02 4.30 -24.60
CA LYS A 24 10.19 3.42 -24.80
C LYS A 24 9.87 1.96 -24.49
N LEU A 25 9.09 1.70 -23.43
CA LEU A 25 8.64 0.34 -23.08
C LEU A 25 7.73 -0.24 -24.17
N VAL A 26 6.79 0.56 -24.70
CA VAL A 26 5.92 0.16 -25.81
C VAL A 26 6.74 -0.19 -27.05
N HIS A 27 7.75 0.61 -27.41
CA HIS A 27 8.67 0.28 -28.52
C HIS A 27 9.50 -0.98 -28.27
N ALA A 28 9.71 -1.35 -27.02
CA ALA A 28 10.38 -2.59 -26.63
C ALA A 28 9.44 -3.82 -26.51
N GLY A 29 8.15 -3.64 -26.81
CA GLY A 29 7.14 -4.69 -26.82
C GLY A 29 6.39 -4.89 -25.52
N PHE A 30 6.44 -3.92 -24.59
CA PHE A 30 5.61 -3.89 -23.39
C PHE A 30 4.48 -2.89 -23.55
N GLU A 31 3.25 -3.32 -23.51
CA GLU A 31 2.10 -2.43 -23.47
C GLU A 31 2.02 -1.74 -22.12
N VAL A 32 1.93 -0.42 -22.11
CA VAL A 32 1.62 0.39 -20.92
C VAL A 32 0.17 0.83 -21.06
N GLU A 33 -0.71 0.20 -20.29
CA GLU A 33 -2.16 0.44 -20.36
C GLU A 33 -2.52 1.81 -19.81
N GLU A 34 -1.86 2.21 -18.71
CA GLU A 34 -2.16 3.47 -18.03
C GLU A 34 -0.91 4.03 -17.32
N ILE A 35 -0.84 5.35 -17.23
CA ILE A 35 0.08 6.10 -16.36
C ILE A 35 -0.76 6.72 -15.23
N ILE A 36 -0.74 6.08 -14.06
CA ILE A 36 -1.51 6.50 -12.90
C ILE A 36 -0.68 7.52 -12.11
N ARG A 37 -1.22 8.72 -11.91
CA ARG A 37 -0.65 9.75 -11.05
C ARG A 37 -1.49 9.82 -9.78
N GLU A 38 -1.01 9.24 -8.71
CA GLU A 38 -1.78 9.15 -7.45
C GLU A 38 -2.22 10.52 -6.93
N ALA A 39 -1.35 11.53 -7.05
CA ALA A 39 -1.64 12.89 -6.62
C ALA A 39 -2.75 13.60 -7.43
N ASP A 40 -3.12 13.07 -8.60
CA ASP A 40 -4.17 13.69 -9.42
C ASP A 40 -5.58 13.47 -8.85
N ALA A 41 -5.77 12.49 -8.01
CA ALA A 41 -7.06 12.20 -7.37
C ALA A 41 -7.46 13.27 -6.34
N ILE A 42 -6.48 13.88 -5.66
CA ILE A 42 -6.71 14.90 -4.62
C ILE A 42 -5.84 16.10 -4.94
N LYS A 43 -6.44 17.25 -5.24
CA LYS A 43 -5.71 18.47 -5.57
C LYS A 43 -6.06 19.60 -4.62
N ASN A 44 -5.05 20.37 -4.22
CA ASN A 44 -5.19 21.55 -3.38
C ASN A 44 -5.85 21.28 -2.02
N VAL A 45 -5.55 20.12 -1.42
CA VAL A 45 -5.90 19.77 -0.05
C VAL A 45 -4.62 19.74 0.78
N VAL A 46 -4.57 20.52 1.85
CA VAL A 46 -3.39 20.66 2.70
C VAL A 46 -3.71 20.32 4.15
N THR A 47 -2.70 20.07 4.95
CA THR A 47 -2.86 19.90 6.40
C THR A 47 -3.02 21.25 7.09
N GLY A 48 -3.95 21.36 8.01
CA GLY A 48 -4.20 22.57 8.81
C GLY A 48 -4.35 22.25 10.28
N ARG A 49 -3.97 23.19 11.15
CA ARG A 49 -4.18 23.09 12.61
C ARG A 49 -5.35 23.96 13.03
N VAL A 50 -6.25 23.41 13.82
CA VAL A 50 -7.37 24.13 14.42
C VAL A 50 -6.84 25.02 15.55
N LEU A 51 -6.94 26.33 15.38
CA LEU A 51 -6.48 27.32 16.37
C LEU A 51 -7.58 27.73 17.36
N ALA A 52 -8.79 27.88 16.84
CA ALA A 52 -9.95 28.30 17.63
C ALA A 52 -11.25 27.75 17.01
N MET A 53 -12.24 27.56 17.83
CA MET A 53 -13.60 27.17 17.44
C MET A 53 -14.63 27.97 18.22
N GLU A 54 -15.67 28.41 17.53
CA GLU A 54 -16.82 29.06 18.13
C GLU A 54 -18.13 28.56 17.53
N ARG A 55 -19.23 28.66 18.29
CA ARG A 55 -20.55 28.25 17.78
C ARG A 55 -21.04 29.24 16.71
N HIS A 56 -21.64 28.68 15.66
CA HIS A 56 -22.22 29.46 14.58
C HIS A 56 -23.45 30.26 15.12
N PRO A 57 -23.54 31.57 14.90
CA PRO A 57 -24.60 32.41 15.49
C PRO A 57 -26.01 32.02 15.02
N ASN A 58 -26.12 31.43 13.82
CA ASN A 58 -27.40 31.09 13.22
C ASN A 58 -27.60 29.55 13.09
N SER A 59 -26.90 28.73 13.89
CA SER A 59 -27.01 27.27 13.82
C SER A 59 -26.49 26.57 15.07
N ASP A 60 -27.28 25.67 15.60
CA ASP A 60 -26.92 24.84 16.77
C ASP A 60 -25.93 23.70 16.44
N HIS A 61 -25.75 23.39 15.14
CA HIS A 61 -24.96 22.25 14.69
C HIS A 61 -23.65 22.66 13.99
N LEU A 62 -23.47 23.94 13.65
CA LEU A 62 -22.29 24.40 12.93
C LEU A 62 -21.25 25.02 13.89
N TRP A 63 -19.99 24.80 13.52
CA TRP A 63 -18.84 25.43 14.13
C TRP A 63 -18.13 26.35 13.14
N ILE A 64 -17.66 27.49 13.60
CA ILE A 64 -16.75 28.39 12.90
C ILE A 64 -15.34 28.09 13.43
N CYS A 65 -14.46 27.60 12.58
CA CYS A 65 -13.11 27.20 12.92
C CYS A 65 -12.09 28.16 12.32
N GLN A 66 -11.08 28.54 13.10
CA GLN A 66 -9.90 29.25 12.61
C GLN A 66 -8.79 28.24 12.38
N ILE A 67 -8.39 28.04 11.14
CA ILE A 67 -7.48 26.98 10.71
C ILE A 67 -6.18 27.58 10.19
N ASN A 68 -5.06 27.26 10.82
CA ASN A 68 -3.75 27.63 10.32
C ASN A 68 -3.27 26.60 9.29
N VAL A 69 -3.09 27.02 8.05
CA VAL A 69 -2.52 26.22 6.95
C VAL A 69 -1.07 26.63 6.63
N LYS A 70 -0.34 27.21 7.59
CA LYS A 70 1.02 27.73 7.49
C LYS A 70 1.14 29.05 6.72
N THR A 71 0.55 29.15 5.54
CA THR A 71 0.59 30.34 4.69
C THR A 71 -0.45 31.38 5.12
N ALA A 72 -1.53 30.97 5.77
CA ALA A 72 -2.63 31.81 6.21
C ALA A 72 -3.40 31.15 7.37
N THR A 73 -4.23 31.95 8.04
CA THR A 73 -5.30 31.45 8.91
C THR A 73 -6.61 31.61 8.16
N LEU A 74 -7.34 30.51 7.99
CA LEU A 74 -8.59 30.45 7.24
C LEU A 74 -9.77 30.26 8.19
N GLN A 75 -10.83 31.02 7.96
CA GLN A 75 -12.12 30.77 8.61
C GLN A 75 -12.86 29.69 7.81
N ILE A 76 -13.20 28.58 8.44
CA ILE A 76 -13.93 27.48 7.82
C ILE A 76 -15.10 27.08 8.70
N VAL A 77 -16.27 26.92 8.10
CA VAL A 77 -17.49 26.48 8.79
C VAL A 77 -17.66 24.98 8.56
N THR A 78 -17.87 24.21 9.65
CA THR A 78 -18.08 22.77 9.60
C THR A 78 -19.26 22.33 10.45
N GLY A 79 -19.94 21.25 10.02
CA GLY A 79 -20.96 20.57 10.80
C GLY A 79 -20.44 19.43 11.67
N ALA A 80 -19.18 19.04 11.47
CA ALA A 80 -18.57 17.93 12.20
C ALA A 80 -18.45 18.23 13.69
N GLN A 81 -18.69 17.21 14.52
CA GLN A 81 -18.69 17.36 15.99
C GLN A 81 -17.44 16.72 16.63
N ASN A 82 -16.60 16.04 15.84
CA ASN A 82 -15.42 15.32 16.31
C ASN A 82 -14.13 16.14 16.28
N VAL A 83 -14.18 17.42 15.85
CA VAL A 83 -13.02 18.32 15.75
C VAL A 83 -12.83 19.09 17.03
N GLN A 84 -11.59 19.29 17.46
CA GLN A 84 -11.21 20.06 18.65
C GLN A 84 -10.07 21.03 18.34
N VAL A 85 -9.92 22.05 19.21
CA VAL A 85 -8.78 22.98 19.13
C VAL A 85 -7.47 22.21 19.37
N GLY A 86 -6.52 22.42 18.47
CA GLY A 86 -5.23 21.72 18.48
C GLY A 86 -5.13 20.59 17.45
N ASP A 87 -6.24 20.06 16.99
CA ASP A 87 -6.27 18.98 15.98
C ASP A 87 -5.60 19.42 14.69
N ILE A 88 -4.99 18.44 14.01
CA ILE A 88 -4.50 18.61 12.65
C ILE A 88 -5.45 17.87 11.72
N VAL A 89 -5.92 18.56 10.70
CA VAL A 89 -7.01 18.10 9.83
C VAL A 89 -6.68 18.37 8.35
N PRO A 90 -7.23 17.60 7.40
CA PRO A 90 -7.15 17.93 5.99
C PRO A 90 -8.07 19.12 5.66
N VAL A 91 -7.53 20.07 4.89
CA VAL A 91 -8.19 21.32 4.51
C VAL A 91 -8.22 21.44 3.00
N ALA A 92 -9.37 21.30 2.40
CA ALA A 92 -9.59 21.61 1.00
C ALA A 92 -9.67 23.13 0.83
N LEU A 93 -8.69 23.68 0.10
CA LEU A 93 -8.59 25.09 -0.24
C LEU A 93 -9.52 25.45 -1.42
N ASP A 94 -9.62 26.74 -1.72
CA ASP A 94 -10.37 27.21 -2.88
C ASP A 94 -9.86 26.54 -4.19
N GLY A 95 -10.78 25.98 -4.97
CA GLY A 95 -10.44 25.22 -6.18
C GLY A 95 -9.94 23.79 -5.95
N ALA A 96 -9.97 23.26 -4.71
CA ALA A 96 -9.59 21.87 -4.43
C ALA A 96 -10.47 20.89 -5.20
N VAL A 97 -9.88 19.75 -5.58
CA VAL A 97 -10.57 18.64 -6.25
C VAL A 97 -10.45 17.40 -5.35
N LEU A 98 -11.59 16.75 -5.13
CA LEU A 98 -11.70 15.52 -4.34
C LEU A 98 -11.81 14.29 -5.26
N PRO A 99 -11.58 13.06 -4.77
CA PRO A 99 -11.58 11.84 -5.57
C PRO A 99 -12.87 11.56 -6.36
N ASP A 100 -14.01 12.01 -5.86
CA ASP A 100 -15.31 11.92 -6.51
C ASP A 100 -15.50 12.97 -7.64
N GLY A 101 -14.49 13.81 -7.91
CA GLY A 101 -14.51 14.91 -8.85
C GLY A 101 -15.15 16.19 -8.30
N LYS A 102 -15.61 16.21 -7.05
CA LYS A 102 -16.18 17.38 -6.40
C LYS A 102 -15.12 18.47 -6.28
N ARG A 103 -15.51 19.69 -6.67
CA ARG A 103 -14.67 20.89 -6.52
C ARG A 103 -15.15 21.71 -5.33
N ILE A 104 -14.21 22.15 -4.51
CA ILE A 104 -14.46 22.97 -3.34
C ILE A 104 -14.13 24.42 -3.68
N PHE A 105 -15.05 25.32 -3.36
CA PHE A 105 -14.86 26.75 -3.53
C PHE A 105 -15.16 27.48 -2.22
N ASN A 106 -14.58 28.66 -2.08
CA ASN A 106 -14.98 29.57 -1.03
C ASN A 106 -16.48 29.87 -1.12
N GLY A 107 -17.15 29.88 0.00
CA GLY A 107 -18.59 30.03 0.05
C GLY A 107 -19.08 30.70 1.33
N GLU A 108 -20.37 30.64 1.51
CA GLU A 108 -21.05 31.18 2.71
C GLU A 108 -22.05 30.14 3.23
N LEU A 109 -21.99 29.82 4.51
CA LEU A 109 -22.95 28.94 5.17
C LEU A 109 -23.74 29.75 6.18
N ARG A 110 -25.04 29.88 5.99
CA ARG A 110 -25.98 30.62 6.84
C ARG A 110 -25.50 32.03 7.23
N GLY A 111 -24.90 32.75 6.28
CA GLY A 111 -24.44 34.15 6.52
C GLY A 111 -23.00 34.27 7.01
N VAL A 112 -22.27 33.14 7.17
CA VAL A 112 -20.87 33.16 7.61
C VAL A 112 -19.97 32.63 6.48
N LYS A 113 -18.92 33.36 6.14
CA LYS A 113 -17.97 32.99 5.12
C LYS A 113 -17.16 31.75 5.52
N SER A 114 -17.00 30.81 4.59
CA SER A 114 -16.13 29.65 4.71
C SER A 114 -15.10 29.65 3.58
N LEU A 115 -13.81 29.72 3.93
CA LEU A 115 -12.69 29.81 3.01
C LEU A 115 -12.09 28.42 2.75
N GLY A 116 -12.94 27.50 2.31
CA GLY A 116 -12.60 26.08 2.08
C GLY A 116 -13.49 25.13 2.86
N MET A 117 -13.04 23.87 2.96
CA MET A 117 -13.76 22.79 3.64
C MET A 117 -12.79 21.91 4.43
N LEU A 118 -13.17 21.47 5.62
CA LEU A 118 -12.47 20.37 6.33
C LEU A 118 -12.95 19.05 5.74
N CYS A 119 -12.05 18.10 5.54
CA CYS A 119 -12.37 16.84 4.89
C CYS A 119 -12.36 15.67 5.88
N GLY A 120 -13.35 14.79 5.76
CA GLY A 120 -13.36 13.46 6.35
C GLY A 120 -12.61 12.44 5.51
N GLY A 121 -12.45 11.24 6.06
CA GLY A 121 -11.78 10.16 5.33
C GLY A 121 -12.55 9.75 4.09
N SER A 122 -13.87 9.66 4.16
CA SER A 122 -14.74 9.29 3.04
C SER A 122 -14.63 10.27 1.86
N GLU A 123 -14.54 11.59 2.14
CA GLU A 123 -14.38 12.62 1.11
C GLU A 123 -13.01 12.55 0.43
N LEU A 124 -12.00 12.03 1.13
CA LEU A 124 -10.67 11.76 0.57
C LEU A 124 -10.55 10.36 -0.06
N GLY A 125 -11.65 9.60 -0.12
CA GLY A 125 -11.67 8.24 -0.64
C GLY A 125 -10.78 7.29 0.16
N LEU A 126 -10.75 7.46 1.48
CA LEU A 126 -9.95 6.67 2.41
C LEU A 126 -10.84 5.76 3.26
N THR A 127 -10.23 4.66 3.70
CA THR A 127 -10.75 3.77 4.73
C THR A 127 -9.73 3.67 5.88
N ASP A 128 -10.11 3.07 7.00
CA ASP A 128 -9.19 2.79 8.12
C ASP A 128 -7.96 1.96 7.70
N ALA A 129 -8.07 1.23 6.59
CA ALA A 129 -6.94 0.53 6.01
C ALA A 129 -5.89 1.47 5.38
N ASP A 130 -6.33 2.63 4.90
CA ASP A 130 -5.46 3.64 4.30
C ASP A 130 -4.87 4.54 5.37
N TYR A 131 -5.72 4.99 6.29
CA TYR A 131 -5.34 5.88 7.39
C TYR A 131 -6.27 5.64 8.59
N GLU A 132 -5.69 5.38 9.77
CA GLU A 132 -6.44 5.14 11.00
C GLU A 132 -7.38 6.30 11.33
N GLY A 133 -8.66 6.00 11.56
CA GLY A 133 -9.71 6.97 11.80
C GLY A 133 -10.39 7.52 10.54
N ALA A 134 -10.08 6.99 9.35
CA ALA A 134 -10.71 7.44 8.10
C ALA A 134 -12.18 7.01 7.96
N ASP A 135 -12.57 5.88 8.58
CA ASP A 135 -13.96 5.40 8.57
C ASP A 135 -14.86 6.10 9.61
N VAL A 136 -14.29 6.99 10.43
CA VAL A 136 -15.07 7.77 11.42
C VAL A 136 -15.97 8.78 10.70
N ASP A 137 -17.24 8.82 11.09
CA ASP A 137 -18.16 9.86 10.61
C ASP A 137 -17.74 11.24 11.14
N GLY A 138 -17.31 12.12 10.24
CA GLY A 138 -16.79 13.45 10.55
C GLY A 138 -15.48 13.76 9.83
N ILE A 139 -14.70 14.65 10.43
CA ILE A 139 -13.40 15.08 9.89
C ILE A 139 -12.32 14.07 10.24
N LEU A 140 -11.42 13.82 9.29
CA LEU A 140 -10.23 13.00 9.52
C LEU A 140 -9.26 13.75 10.45
N ILE A 141 -8.98 13.19 11.61
CA ILE A 141 -8.00 13.74 12.55
C ILE A 141 -6.64 13.11 12.25
N LEU A 142 -5.68 13.93 11.86
CA LEU A 142 -4.33 13.49 11.54
C LEU A 142 -3.48 13.33 12.81
N LYS A 143 -2.39 12.57 12.71
CA LYS A 143 -1.46 12.36 13.84
C LYS A 143 -0.94 13.71 14.36
N PRO A 144 -0.77 13.87 15.69
CA PRO A 144 -0.42 15.16 16.30
C PRO A 144 0.93 15.74 15.85
N ASP A 145 1.84 14.90 15.37
CA ASP A 145 3.17 15.26 14.85
C ASP A 145 3.17 15.60 13.35
N THR A 146 2.01 15.55 12.69
CA THR A 146 1.87 15.90 11.28
C THR A 146 2.24 17.37 11.06
N LYS A 147 3.09 17.63 10.04
CA LYS A 147 3.47 19.00 9.67
C LYS A 147 2.28 19.74 9.07
N VAL A 148 2.09 21.00 9.46
CA VAL A 148 1.04 21.89 8.95
C VAL A 148 1.44 22.52 7.62
N GLY A 149 0.47 22.68 6.71
CA GLY A 149 0.68 23.30 5.39
C GLY A 149 1.39 22.40 4.39
N VAL A 150 1.29 21.09 4.56
CA VAL A 150 1.83 20.08 3.65
C VAL A 150 0.69 19.52 2.79
N ASP A 151 0.95 19.19 1.54
CA ASP A 151 -0.01 18.53 0.68
C ASP A 151 -0.45 17.20 1.30
N ILE A 152 -1.76 16.95 1.31
CA ILE A 152 -2.31 15.74 1.94
C ILE A 152 -1.79 14.46 1.27
N ASN A 153 -1.48 14.49 -0.03
CA ASN A 153 -0.95 13.34 -0.74
C ASN A 153 0.41 12.87 -0.18
N GLU A 154 1.26 13.81 0.32
CA GLU A 154 2.52 13.45 0.99
C GLU A 154 2.27 12.69 2.30
N ILE A 155 1.25 13.09 3.06
CA ILE A 155 0.88 12.43 4.32
C ILE A 155 0.32 11.04 4.05
N LEU A 156 -0.53 10.92 3.02
CA LEU A 156 -1.15 9.67 2.60
C LEU A 156 -0.20 8.74 1.85
N GLY A 157 0.99 9.22 1.42
CA GLY A 157 1.92 8.44 0.59
C GLY A 157 1.43 8.23 -0.84
N ARG A 158 0.57 9.14 -1.34
CA ARG A 158 -0.04 9.12 -2.69
C ARG A 158 0.66 10.12 -3.63
N THR A 159 1.96 10.00 -3.78
CA THR A 159 2.76 10.93 -4.60
C THR A 159 3.44 10.27 -5.79
N ASP A 160 3.29 8.97 -5.94
CA ASP A 160 4.00 8.22 -6.97
C ASP A 160 3.31 8.32 -8.34
N VAL A 161 4.10 8.01 -9.37
CA VAL A 161 3.61 7.78 -10.73
C VAL A 161 3.79 6.30 -11.03
N ILE A 162 2.71 5.63 -11.36
CA ILE A 162 2.66 4.18 -11.54
C ILE A 162 2.44 3.88 -13.01
N LEU A 163 3.30 3.07 -13.60
CA LEU A 163 3.07 2.49 -14.93
C LEU A 163 2.28 1.19 -14.76
N ASP A 164 1.12 1.08 -15.37
CA ASP A 164 0.41 -0.20 -15.46
C ASP A 164 0.84 -0.91 -16.75
N VAL A 165 1.72 -1.90 -16.57
CA VAL A 165 2.36 -2.63 -17.66
C VAL A 165 1.65 -3.96 -17.87
N SER A 166 1.15 -4.20 -19.08
CA SER A 166 0.60 -5.49 -19.49
C SER A 166 1.74 -6.46 -19.76
N VAL A 167 1.86 -7.47 -18.90
CA VAL A 167 2.91 -8.47 -19.01
C VAL A 167 2.37 -9.71 -19.70
N THR A 168 2.92 -10.03 -20.87
CA THR A 168 2.51 -11.18 -21.66
C THR A 168 3.02 -12.52 -21.08
N ALA A 169 2.34 -13.62 -21.37
CA ALA A 169 2.63 -14.94 -20.79
C ALA A 169 4.05 -15.45 -21.07
N ASN A 170 4.70 -14.98 -22.15
CA ASN A 170 6.07 -15.32 -22.50
C ASN A 170 7.13 -14.51 -21.74
N ARG A 171 6.72 -13.54 -20.91
CA ARG A 171 7.61 -12.68 -20.11
C ARG A 171 7.29 -12.76 -18.61
N PRO A 172 7.21 -13.97 -18.02
CA PRO A 172 6.90 -14.13 -16.59
C PRO A 172 7.95 -13.48 -15.68
N ASP A 173 9.17 -13.29 -16.16
CA ASP A 173 10.26 -12.57 -15.50
C ASP A 173 9.90 -11.09 -15.19
N CYS A 174 8.98 -10.50 -15.94
CA CYS A 174 8.52 -9.14 -15.79
C CYS A 174 7.31 -8.99 -14.83
N ASN A 175 6.82 -10.09 -14.23
CA ASN A 175 5.81 -10.03 -13.17
C ASN A 175 6.44 -9.66 -11.81
N SER A 176 7.39 -8.72 -11.83
CA SER A 176 8.05 -8.18 -10.63
C SER A 176 8.63 -6.80 -10.93
N ILE A 177 8.80 -5.99 -9.88
CA ILE A 177 9.43 -4.67 -10.00
C ILE A 177 10.86 -4.80 -10.54
N TRP A 178 11.63 -5.76 -10.02
CA TRP A 178 13.01 -5.98 -10.47
C TRP A 178 13.07 -6.45 -11.94
N GLY A 179 12.11 -7.28 -12.36
CA GLY A 179 11.98 -7.70 -13.77
C GLY A 179 11.71 -6.49 -14.68
N ILE A 180 10.73 -5.66 -14.35
CA ILE A 180 10.47 -4.40 -15.09
C ILE A 180 11.67 -3.45 -15.03
N ALA A 181 12.34 -3.33 -13.89
CA ALA A 181 13.53 -2.47 -13.76
C ALA A 181 14.67 -2.90 -14.72
N ARG A 182 14.82 -4.19 -14.98
CA ARG A 182 15.78 -4.71 -15.96
C ARG A 182 15.42 -4.25 -17.38
N GLU A 183 14.16 -4.31 -17.76
CA GLU A 183 13.70 -3.81 -19.05
C GLU A 183 13.85 -2.30 -19.16
N VAL A 184 13.51 -1.56 -18.10
CA VAL A 184 13.76 -0.11 -18.02
C VAL A 184 15.26 0.19 -18.19
N GLY A 185 16.12 -0.59 -17.55
CA GLY A 185 17.57 -0.48 -17.73
C GLY A 185 18.01 -0.71 -19.18
N ALA A 186 17.43 -1.69 -19.83
CA ALA A 186 17.72 -1.98 -21.24
C ALA A 186 17.30 -0.86 -22.18
N VAL A 187 16.06 -0.35 -22.06
CA VAL A 187 15.54 0.72 -22.95
C VAL A 187 16.17 2.10 -22.68
N LEU A 188 16.68 2.31 -21.47
CA LEU A 188 17.38 3.55 -21.09
C LEU A 188 18.90 3.46 -21.25
N HIS A 189 19.43 2.26 -21.57
CA HIS A 189 20.87 2.00 -21.59
C HIS A 189 21.55 2.35 -20.25
N LYS A 190 20.89 2.00 -19.13
CA LYS A 190 21.37 2.25 -17.77
C LYS A 190 21.72 0.95 -17.06
N THR A 191 22.68 1.01 -16.16
CA THR A 191 23.03 -0.10 -15.29
C THR A 191 21.92 -0.35 -14.27
N VAL A 192 21.52 -1.60 -14.11
CA VAL A 192 20.55 -2.05 -13.10
C VAL A 192 21.31 -2.59 -11.90
N LYS A 193 20.94 -2.13 -10.71
CA LYS A 193 21.49 -2.63 -9.44
C LYS A 193 20.77 -3.90 -9.04
N ALA A 194 21.51 -4.91 -8.63
CA ALA A 194 20.91 -6.10 -8.04
C ALA A 194 20.32 -5.80 -6.66
N PRO A 195 19.26 -6.52 -6.25
CA PRO A 195 18.74 -6.45 -4.89
C PRO A 195 19.82 -6.79 -3.86
N VAL A 196 19.79 -6.13 -2.70
CA VAL A 196 20.70 -6.46 -1.60
C VAL A 196 20.18 -7.71 -0.89
N THR A 197 20.96 -8.79 -0.91
CA THR A 197 20.58 -10.09 -0.34
C THR A 197 21.46 -10.52 0.83
N SER A 198 22.36 -9.68 1.29
CA SER A 198 23.28 -10.01 2.41
C SER A 198 22.54 -9.96 3.74
N TYR A 199 22.74 -10.98 4.56
CA TYR A 199 22.25 -11.05 5.94
C TYR A 199 23.23 -11.86 6.80
N THR A 200 23.17 -11.67 8.11
CA THR A 200 23.96 -12.46 9.08
C THR A 200 23.06 -13.57 9.66
N ALA A 201 23.40 -14.81 9.35
CA ALA A 201 22.73 -15.96 9.93
C ALA A 201 23.26 -16.25 11.34
N THR A 202 22.40 -16.82 12.20
CA THR A 202 22.83 -17.41 13.47
C THR A 202 23.61 -18.71 13.22
N PRO A 203 24.46 -19.17 14.17
CA PRO A 203 25.16 -20.45 14.04
C PRO A 203 24.23 -21.68 14.05
N GLU A 204 23.00 -21.52 14.54
CA GLU A 204 22.02 -22.60 14.63
C GLU A 204 21.57 -23.06 13.25
N ARG A 205 21.60 -24.37 13.00
CA ARG A 205 21.19 -24.93 11.72
C ARG A 205 19.68 -25.14 11.70
N ILE A 206 19.05 -24.77 10.58
CA ILE A 206 17.60 -24.92 10.37
C ILE A 206 17.13 -26.37 10.53
N PHE A 207 17.97 -27.37 10.19
CA PHE A 207 17.65 -28.80 10.32
C PHE A 207 17.41 -29.26 11.77
N ASN A 208 17.87 -28.49 12.75
CA ASN A 208 17.58 -28.77 14.17
C ASN A 208 16.21 -28.23 14.59
N LEU A 209 15.59 -27.39 13.77
CA LEU A 209 14.34 -26.73 14.07
C LEU A 209 13.20 -27.29 13.21
N LEU A 210 13.42 -27.46 11.91
CA LEU A 210 12.37 -27.75 10.94
C LEU A 210 12.82 -28.82 9.97
N ASP A 211 11.97 -29.83 9.77
CA ASP A 211 12.08 -30.82 8.69
C ASP A 211 11.23 -30.38 7.50
N VAL A 212 11.81 -30.41 6.30
CA VAL A 212 11.11 -30.07 5.05
C VAL A 212 11.25 -31.23 4.09
N GLN A 213 10.13 -31.82 3.70
CA GLN A 213 10.07 -32.95 2.77
C GLN A 213 9.32 -32.54 1.50
N VAL A 214 9.86 -32.94 0.35
CA VAL A 214 9.19 -32.82 -0.95
C VAL A 214 8.92 -34.23 -1.42
N ALA A 215 7.66 -34.68 -1.34
CA ALA A 215 7.23 -36.01 -1.75
C ALA A 215 7.07 -36.11 -3.28
N ASP A 216 6.67 -35.00 -3.92
CA ASP A 216 6.40 -34.93 -5.36
C ASP A 216 7.36 -33.96 -6.05
N ALA A 217 8.57 -34.44 -6.32
CA ALA A 217 9.64 -33.63 -6.91
C ALA A 217 9.38 -33.24 -8.39
N ASP A 218 8.47 -33.93 -9.07
CA ASP A 218 8.02 -33.60 -10.42
C ASP A 218 7.20 -32.32 -10.49
N LEU A 219 6.32 -32.11 -9.50
CA LEU A 219 5.50 -30.88 -9.39
C LEU A 219 6.18 -29.79 -8.58
N CYS A 220 7.01 -30.15 -7.61
CA CYS A 220 7.77 -29.20 -6.80
C CYS A 220 9.25 -29.60 -6.75
N PRO A 221 10.05 -29.22 -7.74
CA PRO A 221 11.48 -29.62 -7.80
C PRO A 221 12.31 -29.02 -6.65
N ARG A 222 11.81 -27.95 -5.99
CA ARG A 222 12.52 -27.30 -4.89
C ARG A 222 11.58 -26.55 -3.96
N TYR A 223 11.70 -26.81 -2.66
CA TYR A 223 11.08 -26.01 -1.62
C TYR A 223 12.14 -25.60 -0.58
N MET A 224 12.11 -24.34 -0.14
CA MET A 224 13.08 -23.82 0.82
C MET A 224 12.38 -23.19 2.00
N ALA A 225 12.93 -23.37 3.19
CA ALA A 225 12.47 -22.74 4.41
C ALA A 225 13.62 -22.05 5.15
N LYS A 226 13.27 -20.99 5.86
CA LYS A 226 14.15 -20.30 6.82
C LYS A 226 13.36 -20.02 8.09
N ALA A 227 14.03 -20.07 9.24
CA ALA A 227 13.45 -19.66 10.51
C ALA A 227 13.98 -18.29 10.92
N VAL A 228 13.09 -17.46 11.43
CA VAL A 228 13.41 -16.15 12.01
C VAL A 228 12.90 -16.13 13.44
N LYS A 229 13.75 -15.78 14.41
CA LYS A 229 13.42 -15.76 15.85
C LYS A 229 13.20 -14.33 16.35
N ASN A 230 12.54 -14.22 17.50
CA ASN A 230 12.31 -12.95 18.20
C ASN A 230 11.51 -11.94 17.37
N ILE A 231 10.55 -12.41 16.59
CA ILE A 231 9.65 -11.57 15.80
C ILE A 231 8.65 -10.91 16.75
N LYS A 232 8.43 -9.61 16.53
CA LYS A 232 7.32 -8.87 17.10
C LYS A 232 6.39 -8.45 15.95
N ILE A 233 5.15 -8.91 15.97
CA ILE A 233 4.14 -8.47 15.02
C ILE A 233 3.80 -7.01 15.33
N CYS A 234 3.91 -6.16 14.32
CA CYS A 234 3.62 -4.74 14.41
C CYS A 234 3.22 -4.19 13.03
N GLU A 235 2.83 -2.94 13.00
CA GLU A 235 2.58 -2.21 11.75
C GLU A 235 3.85 -2.13 10.91
N SER A 236 3.71 -2.26 9.60
CA SER A 236 4.84 -2.15 8.66
C SER A 236 5.37 -0.71 8.56
N PRO A 237 6.66 -0.53 8.27
CA PRO A 237 7.20 0.79 7.94
C PRO A 237 6.42 1.46 6.80
N LYS A 238 6.29 2.80 6.88
CA LYS A 238 5.51 3.58 5.90
C LYS A 238 5.88 3.27 4.45
N ILE A 239 7.18 3.15 4.13
CA ILE A 239 7.64 2.85 2.77
C ILE A 239 7.10 1.51 2.22
N ILE A 240 7.01 0.48 3.07
CA ILE A 240 6.44 -0.83 2.66
C ILE A 240 4.94 -0.68 2.41
N LYS A 241 4.24 0.00 3.31
CA LYS A 241 2.78 0.23 3.19
C LYS A 241 2.44 1.03 1.94
N ASP A 242 3.15 2.12 1.69
CA ASP A 242 2.89 2.99 0.54
C ASP A 242 3.12 2.23 -0.78
N ARG A 243 4.22 1.47 -0.89
CA ARG A 243 4.52 0.66 -2.08
C ARG A 243 3.49 -0.45 -2.33
N LEU A 244 3.06 -1.15 -1.27
CA LEU A 244 2.03 -2.17 -1.40
C LEU A 244 0.70 -1.56 -1.85
N ARG A 245 0.29 -0.41 -1.28
CA ARG A 245 -0.91 0.30 -1.72
C ARG A 245 -0.82 0.74 -3.17
N ALA A 246 0.31 1.28 -3.60
CA ALA A 246 0.54 1.74 -4.97
C ALA A 246 0.33 0.60 -6.00
N VAL A 247 0.61 -0.64 -5.62
CA VAL A 247 0.35 -1.82 -6.47
C VAL A 247 -1.00 -2.50 -6.20
N GLY A 248 -1.83 -1.92 -5.32
CA GLY A 248 -3.19 -2.40 -5.02
C GLY A 248 -3.27 -3.48 -3.94
N ILE A 249 -2.21 -3.66 -3.15
CA ILE A 249 -2.18 -4.61 -2.02
C ILE A 249 -2.45 -3.87 -0.72
N LYS A 250 -3.44 -4.35 0.05
CA LYS A 250 -3.76 -3.81 1.38
C LYS A 250 -2.72 -4.27 2.41
N PRO A 251 -1.99 -3.36 3.09
CA PRO A 251 -1.12 -3.72 4.18
C PRO A 251 -1.89 -4.31 5.38
N ILE A 252 -1.29 -5.28 6.06
CA ILE A 252 -1.88 -5.99 7.21
C ILE A 252 -0.98 -5.88 8.43
N ASN A 253 0.23 -6.43 8.35
CA ASN A 253 1.26 -6.38 9.39
C ASN A 253 2.64 -6.64 8.77
N ASN A 254 3.69 -6.36 9.53
CA ASN A 254 5.07 -6.44 9.04
C ASN A 254 5.44 -7.79 8.41
N ILE A 255 4.92 -8.91 8.87
CA ILE A 255 5.27 -10.24 8.34
C ILE A 255 4.55 -10.49 7.01
N VAL A 256 3.24 -10.30 6.98
CA VAL A 256 2.44 -10.49 5.76
C VAL A 256 2.88 -9.51 4.68
N ASP A 257 3.12 -8.27 5.07
CA ASP A 257 3.53 -7.22 4.13
C ASP A 257 4.92 -7.48 3.55
N ILE A 258 5.87 -8.01 4.33
CA ILE A 258 7.19 -8.42 3.81
C ILE A 258 7.03 -9.54 2.77
N THR A 259 6.18 -10.54 3.01
CA THR A 259 5.98 -11.62 2.02
C THR A 259 5.38 -11.08 0.73
N ASN A 260 4.38 -10.19 0.81
CA ASN A 260 3.80 -9.53 -0.34
C ASN A 260 4.80 -8.59 -1.04
N TYR A 261 5.61 -7.86 -0.27
CA TYR A 261 6.64 -6.98 -0.81
C TYR A 261 7.65 -7.75 -1.65
N ILE A 262 8.16 -8.88 -1.15
CA ILE A 262 9.11 -9.75 -1.88
C ILE A 262 8.45 -10.37 -3.11
N LEU A 263 7.18 -10.79 -3.01
CA LEU A 263 6.43 -11.29 -4.16
C LEU A 263 6.40 -10.24 -5.28
N ILE A 264 6.06 -9.00 -4.96
CA ILE A 264 5.98 -7.92 -5.95
C ILE A 264 7.35 -7.47 -6.43
N GLU A 265 8.33 -7.35 -5.51
CA GLU A 265 9.67 -6.88 -5.86
C GLU A 265 10.44 -7.88 -6.74
N LEU A 266 10.40 -9.18 -6.40
CA LEU A 266 11.22 -10.21 -7.01
C LEU A 266 10.44 -11.28 -7.77
N GLY A 267 9.13 -11.32 -7.68
CA GLY A 267 8.29 -12.36 -8.27
C GLY A 267 8.33 -13.70 -7.53
N GLN A 268 8.81 -13.73 -6.27
CA GLN A 268 8.94 -14.94 -5.49
C GLN A 268 7.84 -15.05 -4.44
N PRO A 269 6.85 -15.96 -4.62
CA PRO A 269 5.85 -16.24 -3.61
C PRO A 269 6.48 -16.78 -2.31
N MET A 270 5.96 -16.32 -1.18
CA MET A 270 6.42 -16.72 0.15
C MET A 270 5.22 -16.98 1.05
N HIS A 271 5.39 -17.91 2.00
CA HIS A 271 4.48 -18.12 3.12
C HIS A 271 5.23 -17.91 4.44
N ALA A 272 4.56 -17.33 5.41
CA ALA A 272 5.06 -17.20 6.77
C ALA A 272 4.16 -18.02 7.71
N PHE A 273 4.77 -18.92 8.48
CA PHE A 273 4.09 -19.78 9.43
C PHE A 273 4.58 -19.50 10.84
N ASP A 274 3.66 -19.52 11.80
CA ASP A 274 4.00 -19.55 13.20
C ASP A 274 4.60 -20.93 13.52
N TYR A 275 5.86 -20.96 13.90
CA TYR A 275 6.62 -22.18 14.18
C TYR A 275 5.94 -23.09 15.20
N GLU A 276 5.36 -22.51 16.25
CA GLU A 276 4.66 -23.26 17.31
C GLU A 276 3.36 -23.94 16.82
N LYS A 277 2.85 -23.51 15.66
CA LYS A 277 1.64 -24.08 15.03
C LYS A 277 1.97 -25.14 13.99
N ILE A 278 3.24 -25.38 13.71
CA ILE A 278 3.64 -26.45 12.79
C ILE A 278 3.75 -27.76 13.58
N ALA A 279 2.79 -28.65 13.38
CA ALA A 279 2.76 -29.94 14.06
C ALA A 279 4.00 -30.76 13.72
N GLY A 280 4.68 -31.28 14.78
CA GLY A 280 5.92 -32.03 14.63
C GLY A 280 7.08 -31.27 13.99
N HIS A 281 6.96 -29.93 13.85
CA HIS A 281 7.94 -29.05 13.18
C HIS A 281 8.35 -29.58 11.80
N ARG A 282 7.36 -30.05 11.04
CA ARG A 282 7.57 -30.62 9.71
C ARG A 282 6.63 -30.00 8.69
N ILE A 283 7.19 -29.71 7.51
CA ILE A 283 6.46 -29.26 6.31
C ILE A 283 6.63 -30.32 5.24
N VAL A 284 5.50 -30.79 4.67
CA VAL A 284 5.52 -31.78 3.58
C VAL A 284 4.82 -31.19 2.37
N VAL A 285 5.55 -31.10 1.25
CA VAL A 285 4.99 -30.80 -0.06
C VAL A 285 4.60 -32.12 -0.71
N ARG A 286 3.30 -32.34 -0.93
CA ARG A 286 2.76 -33.60 -1.46
C ARG A 286 1.54 -33.36 -2.33
N ARG A 287 1.13 -34.38 -3.05
CA ARG A 287 -0.21 -34.38 -3.67
C ARG A 287 -1.27 -34.50 -2.59
N ALA A 288 -2.43 -33.94 -2.88
CA ALA A 288 -3.60 -34.15 -2.04
C ALA A 288 -4.05 -35.62 -2.14
N GLU A 289 -4.70 -36.12 -1.08
CA GLU A 289 -5.35 -37.42 -1.09
C GLU A 289 -6.76 -37.32 -1.69
N GLU A 290 -7.26 -38.40 -2.26
CA GLU A 290 -8.59 -38.41 -2.86
C GLU A 290 -9.63 -38.15 -1.76
N GLY A 291 -10.49 -37.16 -1.98
CA GLY A 291 -11.50 -36.73 -1.01
C GLY A 291 -10.99 -35.81 0.10
N GLU A 292 -9.72 -35.40 0.03
CA GLU A 292 -9.19 -34.36 0.91
C GLU A 292 -9.88 -33.01 0.61
N THR A 293 -10.10 -32.20 1.62
CA THR A 293 -10.73 -30.89 1.47
C THR A 293 -9.86 -29.78 2.06
N ILE A 294 -9.91 -28.62 1.47
CA ILE A 294 -9.30 -27.41 2.01
C ILE A 294 -10.31 -26.27 2.05
N THR A 295 -10.35 -25.53 3.15
CA THR A 295 -11.09 -24.28 3.24
C THR A 295 -10.15 -23.12 3.08
N THR A 296 -10.36 -22.31 2.05
CA THR A 296 -9.56 -21.14 1.72
C THR A 296 -9.93 -19.93 2.57
N LEU A 297 -9.13 -18.85 2.52
CA LEU A 297 -9.30 -17.65 3.35
C LEU A 297 -10.61 -16.90 3.10
N ASP A 298 -11.27 -17.13 1.97
CA ASP A 298 -12.60 -16.64 1.62
C ASP A 298 -13.73 -17.51 2.18
N ASN A 299 -13.40 -18.50 3.06
CA ASN A 299 -14.30 -19.50 3.63
C ASN A 299 -14.96 -20.42 2.58
N THR A 300 -14.38 -20.57 1.40
CA THR A 300 -14.83 -21.51 0.39
C THR A 300 -14.13 -22.86 0.59
N THR A 301 -14.91 -23.94 0.68
CA THR A 301 -14.37 -25.31 0.79
C THR A 301 -14.26 -25.96 -0.57
N HIS A 302 -13.06 -26.44 -0.89
CA HIS A 302 -12.75 -27.15 -2.14
C HIS A 302 -12.45 -28.61 -1.86
N ASN A 303 -13.03 -29.51 -2.67
CA ASN A 303 -12.63 -30.90 -2.71
C ASN A 303 -11.36 -31.00 -3.56
N LEU A 304 -10.38 -31.71 -3.06
CA LEU A 304 -9.11 -31.90 -3.73
C LEU A 304 -9.06 -33.30 -4.36
N ASP A 305 -8.28 -33.42 -5.40
CA ASP A 305 -7.92 -34.68 -6.02
C ASP A 305 -6.38 -34.84 -6.07
N ASN A 306 -5.90 -35.95 -6.55
CA ASN A 306 -4.48 -36.27 -6.56
C ASN A 306 -3.65 -35.45 -7.59
N ASP A 307 -4.28 -34.60 -8.40
CA ASP A 307 -3.58 -33.67 -9.29
C ASP A 307 -3.24 -32.34 -8.60
N VAL A 308 -3.81 -32.10 -7.40
CA VAL A 308 -3.56 -30.89 -6.63
C VAL A 308 -2.34 -31.06 -5.72
N LEU A 309 -1.39 -30.14 -5.81
CA LEU A 309 -0.25 -30.05 -4.90
C LEU A 309 -0.66 -29.28 -3.64
N VAL A 310 -0.39 -29.84 -2.47
CA VAL A 310 -0.68 -29.23 -1.17
C VAL A 310 0.59 -29.09 -0.31
N LEU A 311 0.57 -28.06 0.52
CA LEU A 311 1.55 -27.87 1.56
C LEU A 311 0.95 -28.36 2.88
N SER A 312 1.34 -29.54 3.34
CA SER A 312 0.89 -30.11 4.58
C SER A 312 1.78 -29.67 5.74
N LEU A 313 1.18 -29.01 6.72
CA LEU A 313 1.81 -28.62 7.99
C LEU A 313 1.61 -29.69 9.07
N ILE A 314 1.29 -30.89 8.65
CA ILE A 314 0.92 -32.09 9.40
C ILE A 314 -0.10 -31.79 10.52
N HIS A 315 -1.38 -31.86 10.17
CA HIS A 315 -2.41 -32.29 11.09
C HIS A 315 -2.49 -33.83 10.98
N ILE A 316 -1.91 -34.51 11.92
CA ILE A 316 -2.16 -35.94 12.12
C ILE A 316 -3.31 -36.06 13.11
#